data_902a354d58a3a98e5f333df451130dc8
#
_entry.id   902a354d58a3a98e5f333df451130dc8
#
_cell.length_a   1.000
_cell.length_b   1.000
_cell.length_c   1.000
_cell.angle_alpha   90.00
_cell.angle_beta   90.00
_cell.angle_gamma   90.00
#
_symmetry.space_group_name_H-M   'P 1'
#
loop_
_entity.id
_entity.type
_entity.pdbx_description
1 polymer ?
#
loop_
_entity_poly.entity_id
_entity_poly.type
_entity_poly.pdbx_seq_one_letter_code
_entity_poly.pdbx_strand_id
1 'polypeptide(L)'
;LEFRRVLFRSDLVTLLANLLTNAIEACEKCQERKVIRFKFTVEDGQVILAVKNTYAQPVVYEGGKIKTSKTVSPEEHGMGIRNIIDVIERYHGAYVIQNNENEFYFSILFDDIMSFSA
;
A
#
# COMPACT_ATOMS: atom_id res chain seq x y z
N LEU A 1 13.24 22.48 -18.08
CA LEU A 1 14.15 21.65 -17.30
C LEU A 1 13.40 20.49 -16.66
N GLU A 2 13.75 19.27 -17.04
CA GLU A 2 13.14 18.10 -16.47
C GLU A 2 13.93 17.66 -15.24
N PHE A 3 13.23 17.48 -14.12
CA PHE A 3 13.82 16.89 -12.94
C PHE A 3 13.37 15.45 -12.88
N ARG A 4 14.30 14.55 -13.09
CA ARG A 4 14.05 13.13 -12.93
C ARG A 4 14.61 12.66 -11.61
N ARG A 5 13.90 11.76 -10.98
CA ARG A 5 14.25 11.26 -9.66
C ARG A 5 14.99 9.94 -9.75
N VAL A 6 15.85 9.72 -8.80
CA VAL A 6 16.48 8.43 -8.57
C VAL A 6 15.78 7.79 -7.39
N LEU A 7 15.25 6.61 -7.60
CA LEU A 7 14.62 5.85 -6.51
C LEU A 7 15.70 5.01 -5.84
N PHE A 8 15.93 5.26 -4.56
CA PHE A 8 16.94 4.54 -3.81
C PHE A 8 16.44 3.16 -3.38
N ARG A 9 17.33 2.19 -3.47
CA ARG A 9 17.01 0.82 -3.08
C ARG A 9 16.53 0.69 -1.63
N SER A 10 17.14 1.45 -0.73
CA SER A 10 16.73 1.44 0.66
C SER A 10 15.27 1.83 0.83
N ASP A 11 14.82 2.84 0.08
CA ASP A 11 13.43 3.26 0.12
C ASP A 11 12.51 2.24 -0.54
N LEU A 12 12.95 1.64 -1.64
CA LEU A 12 12.19 0.57 -2.30
C LEU A 12 12.03 -0.63 -1.37
N VAL A 13 13.10 -1.03 -0.69
CA VAL A 13 13.03 -2.12 0.29
C VAL A 13 12.08 -1.78 1.44
N THR A 14 12.11 -0.54 1.92
CA THR A 14 11.18 -0.09 2.95
C THR A 14 9.73 -0.23 2.49
N LEU A 15 9.44 0.22 1.28
CA LEU A 15 8.11 0.08 0.70
C LEU A 15 7.67 -1.37 0.62
N LEU A 16 8.51 -2.22 0.02
CA LEU A 16 8.20 -3.62 -0.18
C LEU A 16 8.00 -4.35 1.15
N ALA A 17 8.91 -4.13 2.09
CA ALA A 17 8.82 -4.79 3.39
C ALA A 17 7.53 -4.40 4.12
N ASN A 18 7.21 -3.12 4.14
CA ASN A 18 6.00 -2.66 4.83
C ASN A 18 4.71 -3.08 4.12
N LEU A 19 4.69 -3.02 2.79
CA LEU A 19 3.53 -3.46 2.02
C LEU A 19 3.25 -4.94 2.22
N LEU A 20 4.29 -5.76 2.10
CA LEU A 20 4.13 -7.21 2.24
C LEU A 20 3.82 -7.63 3.67
N THR A 21 4.48 -7.02 4.65
CA THR A 21 4.20 -7.29 6.06
C THR A 21 2.75 -6.97 6.39
N ASN A 22 2.29 -5.81 5.93
CA ASN A 22 0.90 -5.38 6.13
C ASN A 22 -0.08 -6.37 5.51
N ALA A 23 0.20 -6.82 4.29
CA ALA A 23 -0.65 -7.78 3.58
C ALA A 23 -0.67 -9.14 4.29
N ILE A 24 0.49 -9.62 4.73
CA ILE A 24 0.60 -10.89 5.42
C ILE A 24 -0.16 -10.86 6.75
N GLU A 25 0.03 -9.81 7.54
CA GLU A 25 -0.66 -9.65 8.81
C GLU A 25 -2.18 -9.61 8.63
N ALA A 26 -2.64 -8.92 7.58
CA ALA A 26 -4.07 -8.88 7.28
C ALA A 26 -4.61 -10.24 6.88
N CYS A 27 -3.88 -10.97 6.05
CA CYS A 27 -4.26 -12.31 5.61
C CYS A 27 -4.28 -13.32 6.75
N GLU A 28 -3.38 -13.20 7.71
CA GLU A 28 -3.32 -14.13 8.84
C GLU A 28 -4.60 -14.13 9.66
N LYS A 29 -5.31 -13.02 9.67
CA LYS A 29 -6.56 -12.88 10.40
C LYS A 29 -7.75 -13.48 9.65
N CYS A 30 -7.59 -13.82 8.38
CA CYS A 30 -8.64 -14.42 7.58
C CYS A 30 -8.77 -15.90 7.94
N GLN A 31 -10.02 -16.38 8.04
CA GLN A 31 -10.27 -17.77 8.37
C GLN A 31 -10.42 -18.66 7.15
N GLU A 32 -10.94 -18.10 6.06
CA GLU A 32 -11.24 -18.89 4.87
C GLU A 32 -10.26 -18.67 3.74
N ARG A 33 -10.24 -17.48 3.20
CA ARG A 33 -9.44 -17.18 2.02
C ARG A 33 -8.26 -16.28 2.36
N LYS A 34 -7.05 -16.74 2.02
CA LYS A 34 -5.82 -16.00 2.24
C LYS A 34 -5.10 -15.84 0.93
N VAL A 35 -5.27 -14.68 0.28
CA VAL A 35 -4.69 -14.40 -1.01
C VAL A 35 -4.01 -13.03 -0.99
N ILE A 36 -2.79 -12.99 -1.48
CA ILE A 36 -2.05 -11.76 -1.70
C ILE A 36 -1.68 -11.71 -3.17
N ARG A 37 -1.99 -10.60 -3.83
CA ARG A 37 -1.56 -10.32 -5.18
C ARG A 37 -0.67 -9.10 -5.17
N PHE A 38 0.48 -9.22 -5.78
CA PHE A 38 1.48 -8.17 -5.81
C PHE A 38 1.86 -7.87 -7.25
N LYS A 39 1.97 -6.59 -7.57
CA LYS A 39 2.38 -6.13 -8.89
C LYS A 39 3.48 -5.09 -8.74
N PHE A 40 4.54 -5.27 -9.48
CA PHE A 40 5.63 -4.32 -9.60
C PHE A 40 5.91 -4.12 -11.07
N THR A 41 5.76 -2.88 -11.53
CA THR A 41 5.96 -2.56 -12.94
C THR A 41 6.83 -1.33 -13.07
N VAL A 42 7.81 -1.39 -13.96
CA VAL A 42 8.65 -0.25 -14.29
C VAL A 42 8.58 -0.07 -15.81
N GLU A 43 8.08 1.09 -16.25
CA GLU A 43 7.93 1.38 -17.65
C GLU A 43 7.96 2.86 -17.89
N ASP A 44 8.83 3.30 -18.80
CA ASP A 44 8.93 4.70 -19.25
C ASP A 44 9.01 5.72 -18.12
N GLY A 45 9.85 5.43 -17.13
CA GLY A 45 10.03 6.33 -15.99
C GLY A 45 8.95 6.22 -14.92
N GLN A 46 7.97 5.35 -15.12
CA GLN A 46 6.93 5.12 -14.13
C GLN A 46 7.21 3.84 -13.37
N VAL A 47 7.04 3.91 -12.05
CA VAL A 47 7.13 2.76 -11.16
C VAL A 47 5.78 2.58 -10.50
N ILE A 48 5.19 1.41 -10.70
CA ILE A 48 3.90 1.08 -10.11
C ILE A 48 4.08 -0.11 -9.17
N LEU A 49 3.66 0.08 -7.94
CA LEU A 49 3.62 -0.95 -6.92
C LEU A 49 2.18 -1.10 -6.47
N ALA A 50 1.64 -2.29 -6.57
CA ALA A 50 0.27 -2.53 -6.13
C ALA A 50 0.20 -3.82 -5.34
N VAL A 51 -0.51 -3.79 -4.24
CA VAL A 51 -0.79 -4.97 -3.45
C VAL A 51 -2.28 -5.06 -3.19
N LYS A 52 -2.81 -6.25 -3.35
CA LYS A 52 -4.19 -6.57 -3.06
C LYS A 52 -4.20 -7.81 -2.19
N ASN A 53 -4.86 -7.74 -1.06
CA ASN A 53 -4.90 -8.87 -0.15
C ASN A 53 -6.28 -9.05 0.45
N THR A 54 -6.58 -10.29 0.77
CA THR A 54 -7.77 -10.58 1.57
C THR A 54 -7.53 -10.09 3.00
N TYR A 55 -8.59 -9.71 3.66
CA TYR A 55 -8.50 -9.28 5.05
C TYR A 55 -9.81 -9.55 5.76
N ALA A 56 -9.73 -9.68 7.08
CA ALA A 56 -10.90 -9.80 7.92
C ALA A 56 -11.27 -8.42 8.42
N GLN A 57 -12.38 -7.91 7.94
CA GLN A 57 -12.84 -6.59 8.34
C GLN A 57 -13.48 -6.67 9.72
N PRO A 58 -13.01 -5.87 10.68
CA PRO A 58 -13.68 -5.80 11.97
C PRO A 58 -15.09 -5.24 11.79
N VAL A 59 -16.05 -5.90 12.37
CA VAL A 59 -17.42 -5.41 12.39
C VAL A 59 -17.56 -4.47 13.58
N VAL A 60 -17.79 -3.20 13.30
CA VAL A 60 -17.98 -2.19 14.34
C VAL A 60 -19.46 -1.82 14.40
N TYR A 61 -20.03 -1.94 15.58
CA TYR A 61 -21.41 -1.52 15.83
C TYR A 61 -21.41 -0.11 16.38
N GLU A 62 -22.13 0.77 15.70
CA GLU A 62 -22.26 2.15 16.13
C GLU A 62 -23.73 2.52 16.09
N GLY A 63 -24.31 2.83 17.25
CA GLY A 63 -25.74 3.14 17.33
C GLY A 63 -26.65 2.01 16.88
N GLY A 64 -26.26 0.76 17.08
CA GLY A 64 -27.01 -0.41 16.67
C GLY A 64 -26.89 -0.77 15.21
N LYS A 65 -26.03 -0.07 14.46
CA LYS A 65 -25.79 -0.34 13.04
C LYS A 65 -24.38 -0.85 12.82
N ILE A 66 -24.24 -1.74 11.84
CA ILE A 66 -22.93 -2.23 11.43
C ILE A 66 -22.27 -1.15 10.59
N LYS A 67 -21.09 -0.70 11.02
CA LYS A 67 -20.31 0.29 10.28
C LYS A 67 -19.21 -0.43 9.51
N THR A 68 -19.23 -0.30 8.18
CA THR A 68 -18.16 -0.76 7.33
C THR A 68 -17.44 0.43 6.75
N SER A 69 -16.11 0.43 6.80
CA SER A 69 -15.31 1.48 6.21
C SER A 69 -14.84 1.05 4.84
N LYS A 70 -15.09 1.88 3.82
CA LYS A 70 -14.63 1.62 2.46
C LYS A 70 -13.31 2.29 2.16
N THR A 71 -12.92 3.26 2.95
CA THR A 71 -11.63 3.91 2.85
C THR A 71 -10.99 3.90 4.22
N VAL A 72 -9.69 3.69 4.24
CA VAL A 72 -8.94 3.55 5.48
C VAL A 72 -7.95 4.68 5.58
N SER A 73 -7.94 5.38 6.72
CA SER A 73 -6.95 6.43 6.94
C SER A 73 -5.62 5.81 7.39
N PRO A 74 -4.49 6.46 7.05
CA PRO A 74 -3.18 5.96 7.45
C PRO A 74 -3.00 5.76 8.95
N GLU A 75 -3.64 6.60 9.74
CA GLU A 75 -3.53 6.53 11.20
C GLU A 75 -4.12 5.25 11.78
N GLU A 76 -5.05 4.63 11.08
CA GLU A 76 -5.70 3.40 11.54
C GLU A 76 -4.83 2.16 11.38
N HIS A 77 -3.73 2.26 10.62
CA HIS A 77 -2.87 1.12 10.30
C HIS A 77 -1.53 1.13 11.00
N GLY A 78 -1.26 2.14 11.81
CA GLY A 78 -0.03 2.23 12.57
C GLY A 78 1.18 2.61 11.71
N MET A 79 2.37 2.25 12.20
CA MET A 79 3.63 2.76 11.65
C MET A 79 3.98 2.24 10.27
N GLY A 80 3.53 1.03 9.92
CA GLY A 80 3.83 0.45 8.61
C GLY A 80 3.30 1.29 7.47
N ILE A 81 2.03 1.66 7.52
CA ILE A 81 1.41 2.50 6.49
C ILE A 81 2.00 3.90 6.50
N ARG A 82 2.26 4.45 7.68
CA ARG A 82 2.87 5.77 7.79
C ARG A 82 4.26 5.80 7.15
N ASN A 83 5.06 4.77 7.36
CA ASN A 83 6.38 4.66 6.74
C ASN A 83 6.26 4.61 5.21
N ILE A 84 5.29 3.88 4.69
CA ILE A 84 5.02 3.81 3.26
C ILE A 84 4.70 5.20 2.71
N ILE A 85 3.79 5.91 3.36
CA ILE A 85 3.36 7.24 2.90
C ILE A 85 4.51 8.24 2.98
N ASP A 86 5.35 8.17 4.01
CA ASP A 86 6.51 9.04 4.13
C ASP A 86 7.45 8.87 2.93
N VAL A 87 7.68 7.64 2.49
CA VAL A 87 8.50 7.38 1.31
C VAL A 87 7.82 7.91 0.06
N ILE A 88 6.52 7.66 -0.09
CA ILE A 88 5.76 8.15 -1.25
C ILE A 88 5.88 9.68 -1.36
N GLU A 89 5.70 10.38 -0.27
CA GLU A 89 5.78 11.84 -0.24
C GLU A 89 7.18 12.35 -0.59
N ARG A 90 8.21 11.64 -0.16
CA ARG A 90 9.60 12.01 -0.46
C ARG A 90 9.88 12.04 -1.95
N TYR A 91 9.23 11.18 -2.72
CA TYR A 91 9.38 11.11 -4.17
C TYR A 91 8.24 11.77 -4.92
N HIS A 92 7.38 12.52 -4.23
CA HIS A 92 6.20 13.16 -4.80
C HIS A 92 5.31 12.17 -5.56
N GLY A 93 5.22 10.96 -5.03
CA GLY A 93 4.38 9.92 -5.61
C GLY A 93 2.92 10.09 -5.28
N ALA A 94 2.12 9.27 -5.92
CA ALA A 94 0.68 9.20 -5.66
C ALA A 94 0.33 7.83 -5.12
N TYR A 95 -0.77 7.73 -4.38
CA TYR A 95 -1.23 6.44 -3.92
C TYR A 95 -2.75 6.41 -3.82
N VAL A 96 -3.28 5.19 -3.85
CA VAL A 96 -4.70 4.93 -3.66
C VAL A 96 -4.83 3.78 -2.67
N ILE A 97 -5.65 3.97 -1.66
CA ILE A 97 -6.01 2.92 -0.72
C ILE A 97 -7.52 2.70 -0.84
N GLN A 98 -7.91 1.47 -1.10
CA GLN A 98 -9.32 1.11 -1.22
C GLN A 98 -9.56 -0.22 -0.50
N ASN A 99 -10.77 -0.42 -0.04
CA ASN A 99 -11.17 -1.70 0.52
C ASN A 99 -12.65 -1.97 0.26
N ASN A 100 -12.97 -3.23 0.12
CA ASN A 100 -14.33 -3.71 0.11
C ASN A 100 -14.52 -4.64 1.32
N GLU A 101 -15.54 -5.47 1.31
CA GLU A 101 -15.84 -6.35 2.44
C GLU A 101 -14.74 -7.38 2.73
N ASN A 102 -14.03 -7.82 1.69
CA ASN A 102 -13.11 -8.95 1.78
C ASN A 102 -11.69 -8.63 1.35
N GLU A 103 -11.46 -7.52 0.66
CA GLU A 103 -10.17 -7.23 0.07
C GLU A 103 -9.72 -5.82 0.35
N PHE A 104 -8.42 -5.67 0.56
CA PHE A 104 -7.73 -4.41 0.75
C PHE A 104 -6.79 -4.20 -0.43
N TYR A 105 -6.74 -2.98 -0.96
CA TYR A 105 -5.95 -2.63 -2.13
C TYR A 105 -5.14 -1.37 -1.84
N PHE A 106 -3.85 -1.45 -2.13
CA PHE A 106 -2.94 -0.31 -2.00
C PHE A 106 -2.11 -0.23 -3.28
N SER A 107 -2.23 0.89 -3.99
CA SER A 107 -1.49 1.13 -5.22
C SER A 107 -0.65 2.40 -5.09
N ILE A 108 0.58 2.33 -5.54
CA ILE A 108 1.55 3.44 -5.48
C ILE A 108 2.09 3.69 -6.88
N LEU A 109 2.16 4.96 -7.25
CA LEU A 109 2.72 5.40 -8.52
C LEU A 109 3.83 6.42 -8.28
N PHE A 110 4.99 6.15 -8.82
CA PHE A 110 6.07 7.14 -8.94
C PHE A 110 6.28 7.48 -10.41
N ASP A 111 6.25 8.76 -10.72
CA ASP A 111 6.56 9.27 -12.04
C ASP A 111 7.98 9.82 -12.09
N ASP A 112 8.50 9.99 -13.30
CA ASP A 112 9.79 10.62 -13.54
C ASP A 112 10.96 9.95 -12.83
N ILE A 113 10.89 8.64 -12.67
CA ILE A 113 12.00 7.87 -12.11
C ILE A 113 13.00 7.57 -13.22
N MET A 114 14.20 8.11 -13.06
CA MET A 114 15.26 7.96 -14.05
C MET A 114 16.02 6.64 -13.87
N SER A 115 16.28 6.28 -12.63
CA SER A 115 17.07 5.09 -12.34
C SER A 115 16.89 4.67 -10.89
N PHE A 116 17.41 3.50 -10.59
CA PHE A 116 17.49 3.00 -9.23
C PHE A 116 18.92 3.08 -8.73
N SER A 117 19.10 3.44 -7.47
CA SER A 117 20.43 3.54 -6.89
C SER A 117 20.52 2.70 -5.62
N ALA A 118 21.69 2.11 -5.45
CA ALA A 118 22.00 1.34 -4.26
C ALA A 118 22.19 2.24 -3.04
#